data_6a8da58ecc9d1e56352d767acfa1b8d4
#
_entry.id   6a8da58ecc9d1e56352d767acfa1b8d4
#
_cell.length_a   1.000
_cell.length_b   1.000
_cell.length_c   1.000
_cell.angle_alpha   90.00
_cell.angle_beta   90.00
_cell.angle_gamma   90.00
#
_symmetry.space_group_name_H-M   'P 1'
#
loop_
_entity.id
_entity.type
_entity.pdbx_description
1 polymer ?
#
loop_
_entity_poly.entity_id
_entity_poly.type
_entity_poly.pdbx_seq_one_letter_code
_entity_poly.pdbx_strand_id
1 'polypeptide(L)'
;MMFQEFRKEIDWGGRKLTLETGKVARQADGAVLATYGDTKVLCTVVAEKTPRAGIDFFPLAVHYVEKAYAAGKIPGGFFKREGRPGEKEVLTSRLIDRPIRPLFAPGYKNEVQVICTVLTHDLENDPDVPAMIGTSAALCISGAPFMGPISGCRVGMIDGAFVLNPTCDQMAETKLDLFVAGTQEGV
;
A
#
# COMPACT_ATOMS: atom_id res chain seq x y z
N MET A 1 -8.76 26.47 -10.55
CA MET A 1 -9.28 25.79 -9.36
C MET A 1 -8.09 25.41 -8.49
N MET A 2 -8.03 25.92 -7.27
CA MET A 2 -6.93 25.57 -6.35
C MET A 2 -7.22 24.17 -5.81
N PHE A 3 -6.26 23.26 -5.91
CA PHE A 3 -6.43 21.90 -5.40
C PHE A 3 -6.46 21.96 -3.86
N GLN A 4 -7.39 21.22 -3.27
CA GLN A 4 -7.55 21.16 -1.83
C GLN A 4 -6.71 19.98 -1.30
N GLU A 5 -5.84 20.27 -0.34
CA GLU A 5 -5.04 19.27 0.36
C GLU A 5 -5.77 18.86 1.63
N PHE A 6 -5.80 17.55 1.88
CA PHE A 6 -6.34 16.97 3.11
C PHE A 6 -5.27 16.13 3.79
N ARG A 7 -5.20 16.23 5.11
CA ARG A 7 -4.28 15.48 5.95
C ARG A 7 -4.99 14.95 7.18
N LYS A 8 -4.77 13.68 7.50
CA LYS A 8 -5.22 13.03 8.73
C LYS A 8 -4.04 12.35 9.40
N GLU A 9 -3.99 12.40 10.72
CA GLU A 9 -2.95 11.80 11.53
C GLU A 9 -3.56 11.01 12.67
N ILE A 10 -2.97 9.86 12.98
CA ILE A 10 -3.30 9.04 14.15
C ILE A 10 -2.00 8.51 14.77
N ASP A 11 -2.00 8.31 16.07
CA ASP A 11 -0.99 7.51 16.75
C ASP A 11 -1.38 6.05 16.66
N TRP A 12 -0.50 5.23 16.09
CA TRP A 12 -0.78 3.83 15.83
C TRP A 12 0.43 2.95 16.14
N GLY A 13 0.28 2.07 17.13
CA GLY A 13 1.39 1.25 17.62
C GLY A 13 2.59 2.06 18.14
N GLY A 14 2.34 3.22 18.78
CA GLY A 14 3.38 4.10 19.32
C GLY A 14 4.10 4.97 18.27
N ARG A 15 3.64 4.96 17.02
CA ARG A 15 4.20 5.76 15.92
C ARG A 15 3.09 6.50 15.18
N LYS A 16 3.45 7.62 14.58
CA LYS A 16 2.51 8.45 13.84
C LYS A 16 2.26 7.85 12.45
N LEU A 17 0.99 7.57 12.13
CA LEU A 17 0.52 7.30 10.78
C LEU A 17 -0.16 8.56 10.24
N THR A 18 0.30 9.03 9.07
CA THR A 18 -0.27 10.19 8.38
C THR A 18 -0.73 9.79 6.99
N LEU A 19 -1.94 10.23 6.62
CA LEU A 19 -2.48 10.08 5.26
C LEU A 19 -2.70 11.48 4.68
N GLU A 20 -2.13 11.73 3.50
CA GLU A 20 -2.23 13.01 2.78
C GLU A 20 -2.75 12.77 1.37
N THR A 21 -3.65 13.63 0.90
CA THR A 21 -4.16 13.59 -0.48
C THR A 21 -4.29 15.00 -1.08
N GLY A 22 -4.35 15.10 -2.42
CA GLY A 22 -4.50 16.36 -3.15
C GLY A 22 -3.19 17.10 -3.46
N LYS A 23 -2.05 16.68 -2.90
CA LYS A 23 -0.75 17.33 -3.06
C LYS A 23 0.03 16.82 -4.28
N VAL A 24 0.11 15.51 -4.44
CA VAL A 24 0.89 14.82 -5.50
C VAL A 24 0.01 13.89 -6.30
N ALA A 25 0.49 13.44 -7.48
CA ALA A 25 -0.17 12.49 -8.36
C ALA A 25 -1.62 12.88 -8.73
N ARG A 26 -1.85 14.15 -9.03
CA ARG A 26 -3.19 14.76 -9.25
C ARG A 26 -3.93 14.28 -10.50
N GLN A 27 -3.27 13.52 -11.38
CA GLN A 27 -3.88 12.92 -12.57
C GLN A 27 -4.46 11.52 -12.31
N ALA A 28 -4.10 10.90 -11.18
CA ALA A 28 -4.71 9.66 -10.75
C ALA A 28 -6.14 9.92 -10.20
N ASP A 29 -7.03 8.95 -10.33
CA ASP A 29 -8.40 9.04 -9.80
C ASP A 29 -8.39 9.08 -8.26
N GLY A 30 -7.47 8.32 -7.64
CA GLY A 30 -7.17 8.40 -6.22
C GLY A 30 -5.66 8.42 -5.97
N ALA A 31 -5.19 9.31 -5.11
CA ALA A 31 -3.79 9.39 -4.71
C ALA A 31 -3.66 9.70 -3.23
N VAL A 32 -2.92 8.87 -2.51
CA VAL A 32 -2.65 9.04 -1.08
C VAL A 32 -1.16 8.84 -0.81
N LEU A 33 -0.57 9.79 -0.10
CA LEU A 33 0.75 9.64 0.49
C LEU A 33 0.57 9.16 1.93
N ALA A 34 0.92 7.91 2.18
CA ALA A 34 0.91 7.30 3.50
C ALA A 34 2.30 7.40 4.12
N THR A 35 2.38 7.94 5.34
CA THR A 35 3.63 8.07 6.10
C THR A 35 3.48 7.35 7.42
N TYR A 36 4.41 6.46 7.76
CA TYR A 36 4.48 5.79 9.04
C TYR A 36 5.91 5.87 9.59
N GLY A 37 6.07 6.60 10.70
CA GLY A 37 7.39 7.08 11.07
C GLY A 37 7.96 7.99 9.98
N ASP A 38 9.16 7.70 9.46
CA ASP A 38 9.78 8.40 8.33
C ASP A 38 9.69 7.60 7.01
N THR A 39 9.08 6.42 7.03
CA THR A 39 8.76 5.63 5.83
C THR A 39 7.54 6.22 5.12
N LYS A 40 7.67 6.52 3.82
CA LYS A 40 6.59 7.12 2.99
C LYS A 40 6.34 6.30 1.75
N VAL A 41 5.06 6.01 1.51
CA VAL A 41 4.59 5.30 0.32
C VAL A 41 3.54 6.13 -0.40
N LEU A 42 3.75 6.38 -1.67
CA LEU A 42 2.74 6.98 -2.54
C LEU A 42 1.90 5.88 -3.17
N CYS A 43 0.61 5.86 -2.85
CA CYS A 43 -0.37 4.94 -3.40
C CYS A 43 -1.27 5.68 -4.39
N THR A 44 -1.31 5.23 -5.64
CA THR A 44 -2.12 5.81 -6.70
C THR A 44 -3.06 4.76 -7.29
N VAL A 45 -4.25 5.19 -7.65
CA VAL A 45 -5.31 4.36 -8.25
C VAL A 45 -5.80 5.04 -9.51
N VAL A 46 -5.90 4.27 -10.59
CA VAL A 46 -6.57 4.67 -11.83
C VAL A 46 -7.56 3.57 -12.20
N ALA A 47 -8.80 3.95 -12.48
CA ALA A 47 -9.86 3.05 -12.92
C ALA A 47 -10.35 3.46 -14.31
N GLU A 48 -10.28 2.54 -15.28
CA GLU A 48 -10.82 2.79 -16.61
C GLU A 48 -12.33 3.03 -16.56
N LYS A 49 -12.83 3.94 -17.38
CA LYS A 49 -14.26 4.32 -17.39
C LYS A 49 -15.15 3.27 -18.05
N THR A 50 -14.58 2.47 -18.94
CA THR A 50 -15.31 1.45 -19.70
C THR A 50 -14.56 0.12 -19.68
N PRO A 51 -15.27 -1.02 -19.59
CA PRO A 51 -14.61 -2.32 -19.69
C PRO A 51 -14.07 -2.56 -21.09
N ARG A 52 -12.97 -3.29 -21.20
CA ARG A 52 -12.47 -3.75 -22.50
C ARG A 52 -13.41 -4.82 -23.08
N ALA A 53 -13.63 -4.77 -24.40
CA ALA A 53 -14.44 -5.78 -25.07
C ALA A 53 -13.83 -7.19 -24.93
N GLY A 54 -14.67 -8.20 -24.65
CA GLY A 54 -14.26 -9.59 -24.58
C GLY A 54 -13.64 -10.03 -23.26
N ILE A 55 -13.60 -9.17 -22.23
CA ILE A 55 -13.12 -9.55 -20.88
C ILE A 55 -14.30 -10.07 -20.04
N ASP A 56 -14.13 -11.26 -19.45
CA ASP A 56 -15.09 -11.93 -18.59
C ASP A 56 -14.69 -11.92 -17.08
N PHE A 57 -13.51 -11.42 -16.77
CA PHE A 57 -12.96 -11.29 -15.40
C PHE A 57 -12.73 -9.84 -15.00
N PHE A 58 -12.47 -9.59 -13.72
CA PHE A 58 -12.08 -8.28 -13.20
C PHE A 58 -10.57 -8.06 -13.33
N PRO A 59 -10.10 -7.15 -14.21
CA PRO A 59 -8.69 -6.87 -14.41
C PRO A 59 -8.17 -5.86 -13.38
N LEU A 60 -7.81 -6.34 -12.20
CA LEU A 60 -7.11 -5.57 -11.17
C LEU A 60 -5.62 -5.86 -11.25
N ALA A 61 -4.81 -4.82 -11.40
CA ALA A 61 -3.35 -4.88 -11.34
C ALA A 61 -2.83 -4.08 -10.15
N VAL A 62 -2.09 -4.73 -9.26
CA VAL A 62 -1.44 -4.09 -8.12
C VAL A 62 0.07 -4.19 -8.28
N HIS A 63 0.74 -3.06 -8.23
CA HIS A 63 2.19 -2.94 -8.30
C HIS A 63 2.71 -2.27 -7.04
N TYR A 64 3.58 -2.96 -6.32
CA TYR A 64 4.35 -2.40 -5.22
C TYR A 64 5.80 -2.31 -5.66
N VAL A 65 6.42 -1.14 -5.50
CA VAL A 65 7.76 -0.86 -6.02
C VAL A 65 8.62 -0.18 -4.95
N GLU A 66 9.75 -0.82 -4.65
CA GLU A 66 10.80 -0.27 -3.79
C GLU A 66 11.92 0.31 -4.65
N LYS A 67 12.13 1.63 -4.56
CA LYS A 67 13.21 2.28 -5.29
C LYS A 67 14.48 2.32 -4.44
N ALA A 68 15.63 2.07 -5.05
CA ALA A 68 16.91 2.10 -4.35
C ALA A 68 17.16 3.44 -3.65
N TYR A 69 16.72 4.55 -4.24
CA TYR A 69 16.85 5.88 -3.65
C TYR A 69 16.07 6.06 -2.35
N ALA A 70 14.99 5.30 -2.14
CA ALA A 70 14.18 5.38 -0.92
C ALA A 70 14.99 5.01 0.34
N ALA A 71 15.99 4.15 0.18
CA ALA A 71 16.95 3.77 1.23
C ALA A 71 18.31 4.50 1.07
N GLY A 72 18.37 5.59 0.29
CA GLY A 72 19.60 6.33 0.05
C GLY A 72 20.65 5.57 -0.77
N LYS A 73 20.22 4.57 -1.56
CA LYS A 73 21.11 3.70 -2.33
C LYS A 73 21.01 3.98 -3.83
N ILE A 74 22.05 3.60 -4.56
CA ILE A 74 22.08 3.57 -6.03
C ILE A 74 21.82 2.12 -6.45
N PRO A 75 21.03 1.86 -7.52
CA PRO A 75 20.82 0.52 -8.03
C PRO A 75 22.12 -0.20 -8.30
N GLY A 76 22.18 -1.48 -7.93
CA GLY A 76 23.36 -2.34 -8.14
C GLY A 76 23.55 -2.71 -9.60
N GLY A 77 24.53 -3.60 -9.83
CA GLY A 77 24.86 -4.12 -11.15
C GLY A 77 25.62 -3.13 -12.05
N PHE A 78 25.98 -3.62 -13.24
CA PHE A 78 26.77 -2.84 -14.21
C PHE A 78 26.02 -1.61 -14.75
N PHE A 79 24.75 -1.76 -15.05
CA PHE A 79 23.95 -0.70 -15.67
C PHE A 79 23.45 0.37 -14.70
N LYS A 80 23.58 0.19 -13.37
CA LYS A 80 23.10 1.13 -12.36
C LYS A 80 21.63 1.55 -12.56
N ARG A 81 20.79 0.59 -12.92
CA ARG A 81 19.36 0.78 -13.17
C ARG A 81 18.52 -0.14 -12.29
N GLU A 82 17.31 0.30 -11.98
CA GLU A 82 16.29 -0.57 -11.40
C GLU A 82 16.01 -1.74 -12.35
N GLY A 83 16.00 -2.95 -11.81
CA GLY A 83 15.75 -4.17 -12.55
C GLY A 83 14.27 -4.53 -12.62
N ARG A 84 13.99 -5.82 -12.83
CA ARG A 84 12.64 -6.36 -12.67
C ARG A 84 12.26 -6.35 -11.18
N PRO A 85 10.94 -6.30 -10.85
CA PRO A 85 10.50 -6.40 -9.46
C PRO A 85 11.11 -7.61 -8.75
N GLY A 86 11.62 -7.39 -7.56
CA GLY A 86 12.14 -8.44 -6.69
C GLY A 86 11.03 -9.33 -6.12
N GLU A 87 11.40 -10.44 -5.49
CA GLU A 87 10.45 -11.37 -4.89
C GLU A 87 9.57 -10.69 -3.83
N LYS A 88 10.17 -9.89 -2.94
CA LYS A 88 9.45 -9.11 -1.92
C LYS A 88 8.42 -8.18 -2.54
N GLU A 89 8.77 -7.46 -3.62
CA GLU A 89 7.85 -6.55 -4.30
C GLU A 89 6.65 -7.28 -4.90
N VAL A 90 6.89 -8.45 -5.51
CA VAL A 90 5.82 -9.29 -6.07
C VAL A 90 4.92 -9.84 -4.97
N LEU A 91 5.49 -10.34 -3.87
CA LEU A 91 4.73 -10.88 -2.74
C LEU A 91 3.91 -9.80 -2.04
N THR A 92 4.48 -8.61 -1.83
CA THR A 92 3.75 -7.48 -1.24
C THR A 92 2.63 -6.98 -2.17
N SER A 93 2.86 -6.95 -3.48
CA SER A 93 1.79 -6.65 -4.46
C SER A 93 0.61 -7.61 -4.30
N ARG A 94 0.88 -8.90 -4.16
CA ARG A 94 -0.15 -9.93 -3.94
C ARG A 94 -0.80 -9.85 -2.57
N LEU A 95 -0.03 -9.47 -1.54
CA LEU A 95 -0.54 -9.24 -0.19
C LEU A 95 -1.58 -8.12 -0.18
N ILE A 96 -1.37 -7.06 -0.96
CA ILE A 96 -2.31 -5.94 -1.13
C ILE A 96 -3.49 -6.35 -2.00
N ASP A 97 -3.26 -7.06 -3.12
CA ASP A 97 -4.32 -7.44 -4.08
C ASP A 97 -5.40 -8.34 -3.45
N ARG A 98 -4.98 -9.32 -2.65
CA ARG A 98 -5.91 -10.34 -2.13
C ARG A 98 -7.05 -9.80 -1.27
N PRO A 99 -6.84 -8.93 -0.27
CA PRO A 99 -7.91 -8.40 0.56
C PRO A 99 -8.76 -7.33 -0.13
N ILE A 100 -8.23 -6.59 -1.13
CA ILE A 100 -8.99 -5.55 -1.82
C ILE A 100 -9.86 -6.09 -2.95
N ARG A 101 -9.42 -7.14 -3.64
CA ARG A 101 -10.12 -7.69 -4.82
C ARG A 101 -11.57 -8.11 -4.56
N PRO A 102 -11.91 -8.83 -3.48
CA PRO A 102 -13.28 -9.24 -3.21
C PRO A 102 -14.20 -8.09 -2.81
N LEU A 103 -13.65 -6.91 -2.47
CA LEU A 103 -14.43 -5.74 -2.07
C LEU A 103 -14.87 -4.85 -3.24
N PHE A 104 -14.57 -5.23 -4.47
CA PHE A 104 -15.16 -4.56 -5.63
C PHE A 104 -16.56 -5.09 -5.90
N ALA A 105 -17.43 -4.22 -6.41
CA ALA A 105 -18.81 -4.59 -6.71
C ALA A 105 -18.90 -5.80 -7.65
N PRO A 106 -19.79 -6.77 -7.38
CA PRO A 106 -19.99 -7.92 -8.25
C PRO A 106 -20.27 -7.50 -9.70
N GLY A 107 -19.59 -8.16 -10.65
CA GLY A 107 -19.75 -7.87 -12.08
C GLY A 107 -18.97 -6.64 -12.58
N TYR A 108 -18.23 -5.94 -11.72
CA TYR A 108 -17.34 -4.86 -12.16
C TYR A 108 -16.19 -5.44 -13.00
N LYS A 109 -16.00 -4.89 -14.22
CA LYS A 109 -15.04 -5.40 -15.20
C LYS A 109 -14.11 -4.33 -15.79
N ASN A 110 -14.18 -3.11 -15.28
CA ASN A 110 -13.28 -2.06 -15.72
C ASN A 110 -11.87 -2.34 -15.15
N GLU A 111 -10.85 -2.06 -15.94
CA GLU A 111 -9.46 -2.20 -15.49
C GLU A 111 -9.18 -1.22 -14.37
N VAL A 112 -8.60 -1.73 -13.27
CA VAL A 112 -8.12 -0.91 -12.15
C VAL A 112 -6.64 -1.17 -11.98
N GLN A 113 -5.86 -0.10 -11.96
CA GLN A 113 -4.43 -0.14 -11.69
C GLN A 113 -4.12 0.57 -10.37
N VAL A 114 -3.46 -0.14 -9.48
CA VAL A 114 -2.95 0.38 -8.22
C VAL A 114 -1.43 0.34 -8.26
N ILE A 115 -0.80 1.47 -7.97
CA ILE A 115 0.67 1.56 -7.90
C ILE A 115 1.06 2.14 -6.55
N CYS A 116 1.83 1.37 -5.77
CA CYS A 116 2.42 1.76 -4.50
C CYS A 116 3.92 1.97 -4.70
N THR A 117 4.40 3.18 -4.56
CA THR A 117 5.82 3.51 -4.72
C THR A 117 6.40 3.95 -3.39
N VAL A 118 7.39 3.22 -2.90
CA VAL A 118 8.14 3.61 -1.70
C VAL A 118 9.04 4.79 -2.05
N LEU A 119 8.77 5.95 -1.43
CA LEU A 119 9.52 7.18 -1.68
C LEU A 119 10.66 7.39 -0.67
N THR A 120 10.42 7.01 0.59
CA THR A 120 11.44 7.01 1.65
C THR A 120 11.27 5.78 2.52
N HIS A 121 12.37 5.26 3.05
CA HIS A 121 12.38 4.15 3.99
C HIS A 121 13.37 4.45 5.11
N ASP A 122 12.88 4.49 6.35
CA ASP A 122 13.68 4.77 7.55
C ASP A 122 14.50 3.58 8.04
N LEU A 123 14.36 2.41 7.39
CA LEU A 123 14.96 1.12 7.75
C LEU A 123 14.43 0.52 9.07
N GLU A 124 13.46 1.16 9.69
CA GLU A 124 12.79 0.68 10.91
C GLU A 124 11.38 0.16 10.61
N ASN A 125 10.62 0.90 9.80
CA ASN A 125 9.22 0.62 9.51
C ASN A 125 9.05 -0.01 8.13
N ASP A 126 8.60 -1.27 8.07
CA ASP A 126 8.36 -1.94 6.78
C ASP A 126 7.29 -1.17 5.98
N PRO A 127 7.56 -0.83 4.71
CA PRO A 127 6.63 -0.05 3.89
C PRO A 127 5.38 -0.80 3.45
N ASP A 128 5.25 -2.11 3.68
CA ASP A 128 4.09 -2.92 3.30
C ASP A 128 2.81 -2.48 4.02
N VAL A 129 2.91 -2.16 5.32
CA VAL A 129 1.78 -1.69 6.14
C VAL A 129 1.25 -0.34 5.66
N PRO A 130 2.05 0.76 5.53
CA PRO A 130 1.56 2.01 4.98
C PRO A 130 1.13 1.88 3.51
N ALA A 131 1.69 0.95 2.71
CA ALA A 131 1.23 0.67 1.36
C ALA A 131 -0.19 0.10 1.34
N MET A 132 -0.51 -0.85 2.23
CA MET A 132 -1.86 -1.43 2.35
C MET A 132 -2.89 -0.36 2.73
N ILE A 133 -2.60 0.43 3.77
CA ILE A 133 -3.52 1.46 4.28
C ILE A 133 -3.68 2.59 3.25
N GLY A 134 -2.57 3.03 2.65
CA GLY A 134 -2.59 4.06 1.61
C GLY A 134 -3.36 3.62 0.37
N THR A 135 -3.25 2.35 -0.03
CA THR A 135 -4.03 1.75 -1.13
C THR A 135 -5.52 1.76 -0.81
N SER A 136 -5.90 1.31 0.39
CA SER A 136 -7.29 1.32 0.83
C SER A 136 -7.88 2.72 0.80
N ALA A 137 -7.16 3.70 1.34
CA ALA A 137 -7.58 5.10 1.32
C ALA A 137 -7.67 5.67 -0.12
N ALA A 138 -6.70 5.35 -0.99
CA ALA A 138 -6.70 5.80 -2.39
C ALA A 138 -7.87 5.19 -3.17
N LEU A 139 -8.22 3.92 -2.95
CA LEU A 139 -9.39 3.28 -3.55
C LEU A 139 -10.70 3.93 -3.10
N CYS A 140 -10.85 4.25 -1.81
CA CYS A 140 -12.04 4.90 -1.28
C CYS A 140 -12.31 6.27 -1.90
N ILE A 141 -11.26 7.02 -2.27
CA ILE A 141 -11.40 8.36 -2.87
C ILE A 141 -11.37 8.35 -4.40
N SER A 142 -11.06 7.22 -5.05
CA SER A 142 -10.91 7.12 -6.51
C SER A 142 -12.23 7.17 -7.28
N GLY A 143 -13.35 6.92 -6.60
CA GLY A 143 -14.66 6.77 -7.25
C GLY A 143 -14.89 5.40 -7.89
N ALA A 144 -13.93 4.46 -7.82
CA ALA A 144 -14.17 3.07 -8.17
C ALA A 144 -15.19 2.43 -7.20
N PRO A 145 -16.00 1.44 -7.65
CA PRO A 145 -17.01 0.82 -6.80
C PRO A 145 -16.38 -0.16 -5.79
N PHE A 146 -15.59 0.38 -4.89
CA PHE A 146 -14.88 -0.31 -3.83
C PHE A 146 -15.64 -0.22 -2.51
N MET A 147 -15.98 -1.35 -1.92
CA MET A 147 -16.79 -1.47 -0.69
C MET A 147 -15.94 -1.56 0.59
N GLY A 148 -14.72 -0.99 0.54
CA GLY A 148 -13.89 -0.82 1.73
C GLY A 148 -14.37 0.33 2.62
N PRO A 149 -13.52 0.83 3.57
CA PRO A 149 -12.07 0.59 3.61
C PRO A 149 -11.65 -0.74 4.21
N ILE A 150 -10.40 -1.13 3.92
CA ILE A 150 -9.69 -2.15 4.68
C ILE A 150 -8.60 -1.50 5.54
N SER A 151 -8.25 -2.15 6.62
CA SER A 151 -7.04 -1.88 7.39
C SER A 151 -6.11 -3.09 7.30
N GLY A 152 -4.83 -2.88 7.54
CA GLY A 152 -3.86 -3.96 7.60
C GLY A 152 -2.74 -3.63 8.57
N CYS A 153 -2.25 -4.64 9.28
CA CYS A 153 -1.14 -4.50 10.22
C CYS A 153 -0.29 -5.76 10.23
N ARG A 154 0.95 -5.63 10.66
CA ARG A 154 1.81 -6.75 10.98
C ARG A 154 1.80 -7.00 12.48
N VAL A 155 1.70 -8.24 12.89
CA VAL A 155 1.71 -8.65 14.29
C VAL A 155 2.89 -9.59 14.53
N GLY A 156 3.77 -9.20 15.44
CA GLY A 156 4.84 -10.03 15.95
C GLY A 156 4.54 -10.57 17.35
N MET A 157 5.39 -11.49 17.83
CA MET A 157 5.38 -11.96 19.22
C MET A 157 6.80 -11.93 19.77
N ILE A 158 7.05 -11.09 20.76
CA ILE A 158 8.33 -10.91 21.45
C ILE A 158 8.09 -11.11 22.94
N ASP A 159 8.89 -11.95 23.57
CA ASP A 159 8.80 -12.29 25.00
C ASP A 159 7.39 -12.69 25.47
N GLY A 160 6.62 -13.36 24.59
CA GLY A 160 5.26 -13.80 24.86
C GLY A 160 4.19 -12.72 24.75
N ALA A 161 4.53 -11.49 24.39
CA ALA A 161 3.60 -10.39 24.13
C ALA A 161 3.43 -10.13 22.64
N PHE A 162 2.20 -9.79 22.22
CA PHE A 162 1.95 -9.34 20.84
C PHE A 162 2.43 -7.91 20.65
N VAL A 163 3.14 -7.69 19.55
CA VAL A 163 3.68 -6.38 19.13
C VAL A 163 3.04 -5.99 17.82
N LEU A 164 2.43 -4.79 17.79
CA LEU A 164 1.83 -4.22 16.58
C LEU A 164 2.91 -3.54 15.72
N ASN A 165 2.98 -3.93 14.45
CA ASN A 165 3.93 -3.42 13.47
C ASN A 165 5.36 -3.42 14.01
N PRO A 166 5.93 -4.59 14.36
CA PRO A 166 7.28 -4.66 14.89
C PRO A 166 8.26 -3.99 13.92
N THR A 167 9.31 -3.37 14.47
CA THR A 167 10.39 -2.79 13.66
C THR A 167 11.20 -3.87 12.96
N CYS A 168 11.98 -3.50 11.94
CA CYS A 168 12.85 -4.44 11.23
C CYS A 168 13.78 -5.20 12.19
N ASP A 169 14.32 -4.53 13.22
CA ASP A 169 15.16 -5.17 14.23
C ASP A 169 14.35 -6.15 15.09
N GLN A 170 13.16 -5.77 15.51
CA GLN A 170 12.25 -6.63 16.27
C GLN A 170 11.79 -7.85 15.48
N MET A 171 11.71 -7.76 14.14
CA MET A 171 11.40 -8.90 13.28
C MET A 171 12.46 -9.99 13.30
N ALA A 172 13.71 -9.70 13.66
CA ALA A 172 14.74 -10.69 13.82
C ALA A 172 14.54 -11.57 15.08
N GLU A 173 13.85 -11.07 16.09
CA GLU A 173 13.62 -11.71 17.39
C GLU A 173 12.20 -12.31 17.53
N THR A 174 11.29 -11.95 16.65
CA THR A 174 9.88 -12.38 16.74
C THR A 174 9.70 -13.87 16.47
N LYS A 175 8.81 -14.49 17.23
CA LYS A 175 8.36 -15.88 17.02
C LYS A 175 7.12 -15.99 16.13
N LEU A 176 6.51 -14.86 15.77
CA LEU A 176 5.32 -14.76 14.94
C LEU A 176 5.53 -13.64 13.93
N ASP A 177 5.32 -13.92 12.66
CA ASP A 177 5.19 -12.93 11.59
C ASP A 177 3.83 -13.13 10.92
N LEU A 178 2.87 -12.33 11.30
CA LEU A 178 1.51 -12.41 10.80
C LEU A 178 1.09 -11.05 10.23
N PHE A 179 0.76 -11.02 8.94
CA PHE A 179 0.11 -9.86 8.32
C PHE A 179 -1.41 -10.08 8.33
N VAL A 180 -2.14 -9.17 8.95
CA VAL A 180 -3.60 -9.22 9.09
C VAL A 180 -4.19 -8.08 8.29
N ALA A 181 -5.21 -8.37 7.47
CA ALA A 181 -5.96 -7.35 6.76
C ALA A 181 -7.46 -7.68 6.83
N GLY A 182 -8.29 -6.65 6.99
CA GLY A 182 -9.73 -6.84 7.11
C GLY A 182 -10.53 -5.55 7.07
N THR A 183 -11.84 -5.70 7.07
CA THR A 183 -12.84 -4.64 7.20
C THR A 183 -13.36 -4.59 8.65
N GLN A 184 -14.36 -3.75 8.92
CA GLN A 184 -15.08 -3.76 10.21
C GLN A 184 -15.91 -5.04 10.42
N GLU A 185 -16.25 -5.75 9.34
CA GLU A 185 -17.13 -6.92 9.39
C GLU A 185 -16.38 -8.25 9.48
N GLY A 186 -15.07 -8.27 9.14
CA GLY A 186 -14.27 -9.48 9.18
C GLY A 186 -12.85 -9.32 8.67
N VAL A 187 -12.05 -10.34 8.93
CA VAL A 187 -10.62 -10.47 8.59
C VAL A 187 -10.47 -11.54 7.51
#